data_bdd1bcfbb5fe813a0c486a694721fe26
#
_entry.id   bdd1bcfbb5fe813a0c486a694721fe26
#
_cell.length_a   1.000
_cell.length_b   1.000
_cell.length_c   1.000
_cell.angle_alpha   90.00
_cell.angle_beta   90.00
_cell.angle_gamma   90.00
#
_symmetry.space_group_name_H-M   'P 1'
#
loop_
_entity.id
_entity.type
_entity.pdbx_description
1 polymer ?
#
loop_
_entity_poly.entity_id
_entity_poly.type
_entity_poly.pdbx_seq_one_letter_code
_entity_poly.pdbx_strand_id
1 'polypeptide(L)'
;MLRGWLAAGVAPDAFHIVDPVAENLPTGVTLSRSAQDVGGQFDIVVLGIKPQLLPSLAPDIAALLAPGALVISILAGTTSHTLGNAFPDARIVRLMPNLAAAIGKSPLALFAPDVTERANIAHWLAPLGSVIWIEDEGQMDAVTALAGSGPAFVYRFIDALTKGGAAAGLPHDIAAQLALSMTEGAAILAASSPQTPDALAARVASPGGTTAAGLAVLDAEAALEALVTQTLRAARDRGTELAKEDAK
;
A
#
# COMPACT_ATOMS: atom_id res chain seq x y z
N MET A 1 -2.02 -1.08 9.17
CA MET A 1 -1.59 0.23 9.69
C MET A 1 -1.52 0.24 11.22
N LEU A 2 -2.60 0.01 12.00
CA LEU A 2 -2.58 0.01 13.46
C LEU A 2 -1.38 -0.75 14.05
N ARG A 3 -1.17 -2.01 13.63
CA ARG A 3 -0.03 -2.82 14.09
C ARG A 3 1.33 -2.17 13.82
N GLY A 4 1.49 -1.48 12.70
CA GLY A 4 2.74 -0.79 12.36
C GLY A 4 3.02 0.38 13.32
N TRP A 5 2.02 1.20 13.63
CA TRP A 5 2.17 2.27 14.61
C TRP A 5 2.46 1.75 16.01
N LEU A 6 1.74 0.71 16.46
CA LEU A 6 1.97 0.09 17.77
C LEU A 6 3.38 -0.53 17.86
N ALA A 7 3.83 -1.20 16.79
CA ALA A 7 5.18 -1.75 16.73
C ALA A 7 6.28 -0.67 16.78
N ALA A 8 5.97 0.53 16.30
CA ALA A 8 6.86 1.70 16.39
C ALA A 8 6.75 2.45 17.73
N GLY A 9 5.95 1.96 18.68
CA GLY A 9 5.87 2.51 20.02
C GLY A 9 4.81 3.60 20.21
N VAL A 10 3.89 3.80 19.25
CA VAL A 10 2.74 4.68 19.47
C VAL A 10 1.82 4.05 20.50
N ALA A 11 1.42 4.83 21.50
CA ALA A 11 0.61 4.35 22.61
C ALA A 11 -0.76 3.82 22.14
N PRO A 12 -1.22 2.65 22.63
CA PRO A 12 -2.48 2.06 22.19
C PRO A 12 -3.71 2.93 22.46
N ASP A 13 -3.71 3.70 23.54
CA ASP A 13 -4.78 4.63 23.94
C ASP A 13 -4.90 5.86 23.03
N ALA A 14 -3.89 6.10 22.17
CA ALA A 14 -3.98 7.10 21.09
C ALA A 14 -4.94 6.67 19.96
N PHE A 15 -5.39 5.40 19.96
CA PHE A 15 -6.24 4.87 18.89
C PHE A 15 -7.63 4.53 19.38
N HIS A 16 -8.62 5.00 18.64
CA HIS A 16 -10.00 4.55 18.74
C HIS A 16 -10.40 3.91 17.41
N ILE A 17 -10.73 2.64 17.43
CA ILE A 17 -11.17 1.88 16.26
C ILE A 17 -12.68 1.83 16.23
N VAL A 18 -13.26 2.14 15.09
CA VAL A 18 -14.69 1.94 14.81
C VAL A 18 -14.82 0.83 13.78
N ASP A 19 -15.32 -0.32 14.20
CA ASP A 19 -15.48 -1.48 13.32
C ASP A 19 -16.58 -2.40 13.85
N PRO A 20 -17.66 -2.66 13.05
CA PRO A 20 -18.80 -3.46 13.51
C PRO A 20 -18.47 -4.93 13.78
N VAL A 21 -17.37 -5.45 13.18
CA VAL A 21 -17.04 -6.88 13.22
C VAL A 21 -15.65 -7.20 13.74
N ALA A 22 -14.81 -6.19 13.98
CA ALA A 22 -13.45 -6.43 14.46
C ALA A 22 -13.44 -7.19 15.79
N GLU A 23 -12.55 -8.19 15.86
CA GLU A 23 -12.28 -8.97 17.06
C GLU A 23 -10.79 -8.93 17.37
N ASN A 24 -10.42 -9.20 18.64
CA ASN A 24 -9.03 -9.37 19.06
C ASN A 24 -8.11 -8.19 18.72
N LEU A 25 -8.55 -6.97 19.06
CA LEU A 25 -7.68 -5.80 18.99
C LEU A 25 -6.52 -5.89 19.99
N PRO A 26 -5.40 -5.23 19.73
CA PRO A 26 -4.31 -5.09 20.69
C PRO A 26 -4.80 -4.46 21.98
N THR A 27 -4.27 -4.94 23.13
CA THR A 27 -4.62 -4.43 24.46
C THR A 27 -4.38 -2.93 24.55
N GLY A 28 -5.34 -2.20 25.10
CA GLY A 28 -5.28 -0.74 25.29
C GLY A 28 -5.85 0.08 24.13
N VAL A 29 -6.17 -0.55 23.00
CA VAL A 29 -6.88 0.11 21.90
C VAL A 29 -8.38 0.12 22.18
N THR A 30 -9.01 1.28 22.05
CA THR A 30 -10.46 1.41 22.21
C THR A 30 -11.20 0.93 20.97
N LEU A 31 -12.29 0.19 21.15
CA LEU A 31 -13.18 -0.28 20.07
C LEU A 31 -14.60 0.20 20.30
N SER A 32 -15.20 0.79 19.28
CA SER A 32 -16.65 1.02 19.16
C SER A 32 -17.20 0.27 17.97
N ARG A 33 -18.47 -0.13 18.04
CA ARG A 33 -19.13 -0.87 16.96
C ARG A 33 -19.73 0.05 15.89
N SER A 34 -19.99 1.30 16.26
CA SER A 34 -20.55 2.33 15.41
C SER A 34 -19.89 3.67 15.72
N ALA A 35 -19.86 4.58 14.76
CA ALA A 35 -19.40 5.96 14.96
C ALA A 35 -20.26 6.71 16.00
N GLN A 36 -21.55 6.37 16.08
CA GLN A 36 -22.49 6.95 17.05
C GLN A 36 -22.19 6.57 18.51
N ASP A 37 -21.45 5.47 18.73
CA ASP A 37 -21.05 5.03 20.07
C ASP A 37 -19.77 5.73 20.57
N VAL A 38 -19.19 6.60 19.72
CA VAL A 38 -17.91 7.26 20.01
C VAL A 38 -18.16 8.62 20.64
N GLY A 39 -17.56 8.84 21.80
CA GLY A 39 -17.54 10.17 22.44
C GLY A 39 -16.28 10.95 22.07
N GLY A 40 -16.45 12.27 21.91
CA GLY A 40 -15.34 13.18 21.64
C GLY A 40 -15.07 13.44 20.17
N GLN A 41 -14.00 14.17 19.90
CA GLN A 41 -13.56 14.55 18.56
C GLN A 41 -12.10 14.16 18.37
N PHE A 42 -11.70 13.97 17.11
CA PHE A 42 -10.38 13.49 16.71
C PHE A 42 -9.71 14.46 15.75
N ASP A 43 -8.42 14.69 15.95
CA ASP A 43 -7.58 15.51 15.05
C ASP A 43 -7.26 14.77 13.74
N ILE A 44 -7.25 13.43 13.77
CA ILE A 44 -6.95 12.58 12.62
C ILE A 44 -7.96 11.44 12.55
N VAL A 45 -8.62 11.30 11.41
CA VAL A 45 -9.50 10.17 11.11
C VAL A 45 -9.01 9.44 9.87
N VAL A 46 -8.79 8.13 10.00
CA VAL A 46 -8.40 7.26 8.87
C VAL A 46 -9.62 6.49 8.39
N LEU A 47 -10.03 6.73 7.15
CA LEU A 47 -11.14 6.05 6.51
C LEU A 47 -10.68 4.73 5.89
N GLY A 48 -11.08 3.61 6.50
CA GLY A 48 -10.80 2.25 6.02
C GLY A 48 -12.08 1.46 5.69
N ILE A 49 -13.15 2.16 5.30
CA ILE A 49 -14.45 1.58 4.93
C ILE A 49 -14.49 1.20 3.44
N LYS A 50 -15.54 0.49 3.02
CA LYS A 50 -15.80 0.34 1.58
C LYS A 50 -16.31 1.67 1.00
N PRO A 51 -15.88 2.09 -0.22
CA PRO A 51 -16.29 3.35 -0.83
C PRO A 51 -17.81 3.57 -0.85
N GLN A 52 -18.58 2.52 -1.13
CA GLN A 52 -20.05 2.54 -1.19
C GLN A 52 -20.71 2.94 0.13
N LEU A 53 -20.04 2.76 1.26
CA LEU A 53 -20.55 3.11 2.57
C LEU A 53 -20.30 4.58 2.94
N LEU A 54 -19.46 5.29 2.20
CA LEU A 54 -19.10 6.67 2.51
C LEU A 54 -20.32 7.59 2.61
N PRO A 55 -21.28 7.61 1.67
CA PRO A 55 -22.43 8.52 1.77
C PRO A 55 -23.29 8.31 3.02
N SER A 56 -23.45 7.06 3.44
CA SER A 56 -24.26 6.73 4.62
C SER A 56 -23.54 6.98 5.96
N LEU A 57 -22.22 6.85 5.99
CA LEU A 57 -21.42 6.99 7.22
C LEU A 57 -20.83 8.39 7.40
N ALA A 58 -20.74 9.19 6.33
CA ALA A 58 -20.10 10.50 6.38
C ALA A 58 -20.69 11.45 7.44
N PRO A 59 -22.03 11.54 7.66
CA PRO A 59 -22.57 12.40 8.68
C PRO A 59 -22.10 12.03 10.10
N ASP A 60 -22.10 10.74 10.42
CA ASP A 60 -21.67 10.25 11.73
C ASP A 60 -20.15 10.43 11.94
N ILE A 61 -19.36 10.21 10.88
CA ILE A 61 -17.90 10.43 10.92
C ILE A 61 -17.59 11.92 11.03
N ALA A 62 -18.32 12.79 10.33
CA ALA A 62 -18.12 14.23 10.39
C ALA A 62 -18.32 14.79 11.80
N ALA A 63 -19.26 14.21 12.58
CA ALA A 63 -19.48 14.59 13.97
C ALA A 63 -18.30 14.28 14.90
N LEU A 64 -17.42 13.38 14.49
CA LEU A 64 -16.22 12.99 15.24
C LEU A 64 -14.98 13.85 14.87
N LEU A 65 -15.07 14.74 13.92
CA LEU A 65 -13.93 15.55 13.47
C LEU A 65 -13.77 16.78 14.36
N ALA A 66 -12.57 16.98 14.90
CA ALA A 66 -12.19 18.25 15.50
C ALA A 66 -12.11 19.36 14.41
N PRO A 67 -12.25 20.65 14.78
CA PRO A 67 -12.08 21.75 13.82
C PRO A 67 -10.72 21.67 13.10
N GLY A 68 -10.74 21.61 11.76
CA GLY A 68 -9.54 21.47 10.94
C GLY A 68 -8.88 20.09 11.00
N ALA A 69 -9.60 19.05 11.39
CA ALA A 69 -9.10 17.68 11.46
C ALA A 69 -8.57 17.19 10.10
N LEU A 70 -7.68 16.22 10.15
CA LEU A 70 -7.13 15.55 8.99
C LEU A 70 -7.90 14.26 8.70
N VAL A 71 -8.53 14.17 7.55
CA VAL A 71 -9.15 12.94 7.04
C VAL A 71 -8.18 12.27 6.07
N ILE A 72 -7.68 11.10 6.44
CA ILE A 72 -6.82 10.26 5.61
C ILE A 72 -7.67 9.13 5.04
N SER A 73 -7.86 9.11 3.74
CA SER A 73 -8.65 8.10 3.05
C SER A 73 -7.77 7.06 2.38
N ILE A 74 -8.01 5.78 2.69
CA ILE A 74 -7.44 4.65 1.94
C ILE A 74 -8.46 4.01 0.99
N LEU A 75 -9.54 4.71 0.69
CA LEU A 75 -10.60 4.25 -0.20
C LEU A 75 -10.13 4.27 -1.65
N ALA A 76 -10.07 3.11 -2.30
CA ALA A 76 -9.77 3.03 -3.71
C ALA A 76 -10.89 3.72 -4.53
N GLY A 77 -10.52 4.43 -5.59
CA GLY A 77 -11.48 5.09 -6.49
C GLY A 77 -12.18 6.35 -5.94
N THR A 78 -12.11 6.64 -4.64
CA THR A 78 -12.75 7.84 -4.06
C THR A 78 -11.84 9.05 -4.19
N THR A 79 -12.30 10.08 -4.90
CA THR A 79 -11.50 11.29 -5.17
C THR A 79 -11.43 12.24 -3.98
N SER A 80 -10.40 13.10 -3.97
CA SER A 80 -10.29 14.19 -2.98
C SER A 80 -11.48 15.16 -3.04
N HIS A 81 -12.04 15.39 -4.23
CA HIS A 81 -13.27 16.18 -4.40
C HIS A 81 -14.46 15.54 -3.70
N THR A 82 -14.68 14.22 -3.89
CA THR A 82 -15.76 13.49 -3.21
C THR A 82 -15.60 13.53 -1.70
N LEU A 83 -14.38 13.34 -1.20
CA LEU A 83 -14.07 13.41 0.24
C LEU A 83 -14.27 14.84 0.78
N GLY A 84 -13.86 15.87 0.05
CA GLY A 84 -14.06 17.28 0.44
C GLY A 84 -15.54 17.67 0.52
N ASN A 85 -16.37 17.13 -0.37
CA ASN A 85 -17.83 17.32 -0.28
C ASN A 85 -18.44 16.61 0.93
N ALA A 86 -17.92 15.43 1.30
CA ALA A 86 -18.38 14.69 2.47
C ALA A 86 -17.89 15.31 3.80
N PHE A 87 -16.73 15.97 3.80
CA PHE A 87 -16.06 16.54 4.98
C PHE A 87 -15.53 17.97 4.69
N PRO A 88 -16.43 18.96 4.50
CA PRO A 88 -16.05 20.29 4.00
C PRO A 88 -15.10 21.07 4.92
N ASP A 89 -15.11 20.79 6.22
CA ASP A 89 -14.28 21.48 7.21
C ASP A 89 -12.98 20.70 7.52
N ALA A 90 -12.73 19.59 6.85
CA ALA A 90 -11.56 18.74 7.08
C ALA A 90 -10.48 18.94 5.99
N ARG A 91 -9.25 18.73 6.38
CA ARG A 91 -8.13 18.60 5.43
C ARG A 91 -8.11 17.18 4.88
N ILE A 92 -8.08 17.04 3.56
CA ILE A 92 -8.20 15.74 2.91
C ILE A 92 -6.84 15.26 2.41
N VAL A 93 -6.49 14.02 2.76
CA VAL A 93 -5.35 13.29 2.20
C VAL A 93 -5.82 11.93 1.70
N ARG A 94 -5.51 11.61 0.46
CA ARG A 94 -5.62 10.25 -0.05
C ARG A 94 -4.31 9.52 0.19
N LEU A 95 -4.42 8.32 0.71
CA LEU A 95 -3.28 7.45 1.01
C LEU A 95 -3.51 6.07 0.38
N MET A 96 -2.54 5.59 -0.36
CA MET A 96 -2.51 4.20 -0.83
C MET A 96 -1.38 3.44 -0.11
N PRO A 97 -1.70 2.71 0.96
CA PRO A 97 -0.78 1.80 1.62
C PRO A 97 -0.91 0.38 1.04
N ASN A 98 -0.12 -0.54 1.59
CA ASN A 98 -0.35 -1.97 1.42
C ASN A 98 -0.15 -2.73 2.74
N LEU A 99 -0.26 -4.07 2.70
CA LEU A 99 -0.18 -4.91 3.90
C LEU A 99 1.16 -4.80 4.65
N ALA A 100 2.25 -4.43 3.96
CA ALA A 100 3.56 -4.25 4.59
C ALA A 100 3.62 -3.07 5.57
N ALA A 101 2.57 -2.22 5.64
CA ALA A 101 2.40 -1.23 6.69
C ALA A 101 2.37 -1.83 8.10
N ALA A 102 2.00 -3.11 8.23
CA ALA A 102 2.02 -3.81 9.51
C ALA A 102 3.44 -4.04 10.05
N ILE A 103 4.44 -4.01 9.19
CA ILE A 103 5.86 -4.22 9.51
C ILE A 103 6.73 -2.99 9.15
N GLY A 104 6.11 -1.82 8.93
CA GLY A 104 6.84 -0.58 8.63
C GLY A 104 7.55 -0.57 7.27
N LYS A 105 7.07 -1.34 6.29
CA LYS A 105 7.71 -1.49 4.97
C LYS A 105 6.78 -1.17 3.78
N SER A 106 5.65 -0.51 4.04
CA SER A 106 4.74 -0.12 2.97
C SER A 106 5.28 1.06 2.16
N PRO A 107 5.20 1.07 0.82
CA PRO A 107 5.15 2.31 0.09
C PRO A 107 3.84 3.02 0.45
N LEU A 108 3.93 4.26 0.88
CA LEU A 108 2.81 5.09 1.30
C LEU A 108 2.69 6.22 0.28
N ALA A 109 1.91 6.00 -0.77
CA ALA A 109 1.68 7.03 -1.77
C ALA A 109 0.56 7.96 -1.32
N LEU A 110 0.82 9.26 -1.30
CA LEU A 110 -0.08 10.29 -0.82
C LEU A 110 -0.40 11.30 -1.91
N PHE A 111 -1.67 11.71 -1.93
CA PHE A 111 -2.12 12.88 -2.67
C PHE A 111 -2.96 13.77 -1.75
N ALA A 112 -2.78 15.08 -1.85
CA ALA A 112 -3.65 16.05 -1.20
C ALA A 112 -3.71 17.33 -2.07
N PRO A 113 -4.93 17.89 -2.27
CA PRO A 113 -5.13 19.04 -3.13
C PRO A 113 -4.52 20.32 -2.53
N ASP A 114 -4.47 20.42 -1.20
CA ASP A 114 -3.89 21.57 -0.48
C ASP A 114 -3.03 21.05 0.68
N VAL A 115 -1.72 21.30 0.60
CA VAL A 115 -0.78 20.66 1.53
C VAL A 115 0.24 21.66 2.03
N THR A 116 -0.11 22.34 3.09
CA THR A 116 0.84 23.16 3.85
C THR A 116 1.68 22.34 4.84
N GLU A 117 1.26 21.10 5.20
CA GLU A 117 1.82 20.31 6.29
C GLU A 117 2.36 18.92 5.87
N ARG A 118 2.87 18.78 4.64
CA ARG A 118 3.43 17.49 4.13
C ARG A 118 4.41 16.84 5.11
N ALA A 119 5.27 17.64 5.73
CA ALA A 119 6.28 17.14 6.66
C ALA A 119 5.66 16.50 7.91
N ASN A 120 4.63 17.10 8.50
CA ASN A 120 3.95 16.57 9.68
C ASN A 120 3.21 15.26 9.36
N ILE A 121 2.51 15.23 8.22
CA ILE A 121 1.81 14.03 7.76
C ILE A 121 2.82 12.91 7.48
N ALA A 122 3.93 13.22 6.81
CA ALA A 122 5.00 12.26 6.55
C ALA A 122 5.61 11.72 7.84
N HIS A 123 5.87 12.58 8.83
CA HIS A 123 6.40 12.17 10.12
C HIS A 123 5.45 11.19 10.83
N TRP A 124 4.16 11.48 10.85
CA TRP A 124 3.16 10.61 11.47
C TRP A 124 3.00 9.26 10.77
N LEU A 125 3.17 9.23 9.43
CA LEU A 125 3.08 8.00 8.63
C LEU A 125 4.40 7.22 8.53
N ALA A 126 5.55 7.84 8.81
CA ALA A 126 6.88 7.21 8.69
C ALA A 126 7.02 5.84 9.38
N PRO A 127 6.37 5.57 10.55
CA PRO A 127 6.38 4.24 11.16
C PRO A 127 5.80 3.12 10.29
N LEU A 128 4.99 3.46 9.28
CA LEU A 128 4.33 2.49 8.41
C LEU A 128 5.15 2.15 7.15
N GLY A 129 6.15 2.97 6.82
CA GLY A 129 7.01 2.78 5.65
C GLY A 129 7.47 4.06 4.97
N SER A 130 7.73 3.98 3.68
CA SER A 130 8.28 5.08 2.89
C SER A 130 7.19 5.98 2.34
N VAL A 131 7.21 7.26 2.72
CA VAL A 131 6.23 8.27 2.28
C VAL A 131 6.63 8.83 0.91
N ILE A 132 5.70 8.80 -0.04
CA ILE A 132 5.89 9.25 -1.43
C ILE A 132 4.70 10.15 -1.79
N TRP A 133 4.96 11.43 -2.04
CA TRP A 133 3.94 12.36 -2.51
C TRP A 133 3.82 12.29 -4.04
N ILE A 134 2.59 12.21 -4.53
CA ILE A 134 2.27 12.37 -5.95
C ILE A 134 1.60 13.73 -6.16
N GLU A 135 1.85 14.34 -7.31
CA GLU A 135 1.38 15.70 -7.60
C GLU A 135 0.08 15.72 -8.43
N ASP A 136 -0.30 14.59 -9.02
CA ASP A 136 -1.51 14.43 -9.83
C ASP A 136 -2.37 13.30 -9.28
N GLU A 137 -3.60 13.64 -8.86
CA GLU A 137 -4.57 12.66 -8.36
C GLU A 137 -4.90 11.56 -9.38
N GLY A 138 -4.83 11.87 -10.68
CA GLY A 138 -5.04 10.91 -11.75
C GLY A 138 -4.05 9.74 -11.75
N GLN A 139 -2.92 9.87 -11.04
CA GLN A 139 -1.95 8.79 -10.88
C GLN A 139 -2.36 7.75 -9.82
N MET A 140 -3.38 8.01 -8.98
CA MET A 140 -3.75 7.11 -7.87
C MET A 140 -4.16 5.71 -8.32
N ASP A 141 -4.77 5.55 -9.50
CA ASP A 141 -5.13 4.22 -10.01
C ASP A 141 -3.88 3.42 -10.41
N ALA A 142 -2.89 4.08 -11.02
CA ALA A 142 -1.60 3.46 -11.32
C ALA A 142 -0.81 3.12 -10.03
N VAL A 143 -0.87 3.99 -9.03
CA VAL A 143 -0.31 3.74 -7.69
C VAL A 143 -0.99 2.53 -7.05
N THR A 144 -2.32 2.44 -7.11
CA THR A 144 -3.07 1.28 -6.59
C THR A 144 -2.63 -0.01 -7.27
N ALA A 145 -2.47 0.01 -8.60
CA ALA A 145 -1.99 -1.15 -9.35
C ALA A 145 -0.56 -1.55 -8.93
N LEU A 146 0.36 -0.59 -8.83
CA LEU A 146 1.77 -0.85 -8.54
C LEU A 146 2.02 -1.15 -7.05
N ALA A 147 1.54 -0.29 -6.16
CA ALA A 147 1.87 -0.34 -4.74
C ALA A 147 0.83 -1.11 -3.91
N GLY A 148 -0.45 -0.96 -4.22
CA GLY A 148 -1.54 -1.66 -3.53
C GLY A 148 -1.60 -3.14 -3.90
N SER A 149 -1.67 -3.43 -5.21
CA SER A 149 -1.76 -4.80 -5.74
C SER A 149 -0.40 -5.50 -5.88
N GLY A 150 0.68 -4.72 -5.97
CA GLY A 150 2.05 -5.20 -6.20
C GLY A 150 2.50 -6.36 -5.32
N PRO A 151 2.21 -6.39 -4.01
CA PRO A 151 2.57 -7.52 -3.16
C PRO A 151 2.07 -8.87 -3.68
N ALA A 152 0.85 -8.93 -4.24
CA ALA A 152 0.31 -10.16 -4.83
C ALA A 152 1.10 -10.61 -6.06
N PHE A 153 1.59 -9.68 -6.86
CA PHE A 153 2.42 -9.97 -8.03
C PHE A 153 3.80 -10.50 -7.61
N VAL A 154 4.40 -9.92 -6.57
CA VAL A 154 5.64 -10.42 -5.98
C VAL A 154 5.46 -11.83 -5.42
N TYR A 155 4.38 -12.09 -4.68
CA TYR A 155 4.09 -13.46 -4.17
C TYR A 155 3.94 -14.46 -5.31
N ARG A 156 3.29 -14.07 -6.42
CA ARG A 156 3.17 -14.91 -7.62
C ARG A 156 4.52 -15.16 -8.28
N PHE A 157 5.41 -14.16 -8.29
CA PHE A 157 6.77 -14.31 -8.81
C PHE A 157 7.61 -15.26 -7.95
N ILE A 158 7.53 -15.15 -6.62
CA ILE A 158 8.20 -16.08 -5.69
C ILE A 158 7.70 -17.52 -5.90
N ASP A 159 6.39 -17.72 -6.06
CA ASP A 159 5.80 -19.04 -6.39
C ASP A 159 6.33 -19.59 -7.73
N ALA A 160 6.47 -18.73 -8.75
CA ALA A 160 7.05 -19.12 -10.04
C ALA A 160 8.52 -19.50 -9.92
N LEU A 161 9.32 -18.77 -9.14
CA LEU A 161 10.71 -19.12 -8.84
C LEU A 161 10.81 -20.47 -8.13
N THR A 162 9.93 -20.74 -7.16
CA THR A 162 9.86 -22.02 -6.46
C THR A 162 9.61 -23.18 -7.43
N LYS A 163 8.61 -23.03 -8.31
CA LYS A 163 8.26 -24.04 -9.32
C LYS A 163 9.38 -24.23 -10.35
N GLY A 164 10.00 -23.15 -10.78
CA GLY A 164 11.15 -23.17 -11.68
C GLY A 164 12.36 -23.87 -11.07
N GLY A 165 12.66 -23.60 -9.79
CA GLY A 165 13.73 -24.26 -9.05
C GLY A 165 13.49 -25.77 -8.91
N ALA A 166 12.25 -26.16 -8.63
CA ALA A 166 11.88 -27.59 -8.56
C ALA A 166 11.99 -28.28 -9.94
N ALA A 167 11.57 -27.62 -11.00
CA ALA A 167 11.74 -28.12 -12.37
C ALA A 167 13.22 -28.21 -12.80
N ALA A 168 14.09 -27.39 -12.22
CA ALA A 168 15.53 -27.43 -12.43
C ALA A 168 16.25 -28.50 -11.57
N GLY A 169 15.51 -29.28 -10.74
CA GLY A 169 16.04 -30.43 -10.02
C GLY A 169 16.17 -30.25 -8.50
N LEU A 170 15.71 -29.15 -7.92
CA LEU A 170 15.70 -28.99 -6.46
C LEU A 170 14.48 -29.68 -5.84
N PRO A 171 14.59 -30.22 -4.60
CA PRO A 171 13.40 -30.54 -3.81
C PRO A 171 12.51 -29.31 -3.65
N HIS A 172 11.18 -29.48 -3.72
CA HIS A 172 10.23 -28.35 -3.73
C HIS A 172 10.34 -27.45 -2.49
N ASP A 173 10.50 -28.04 -1.32
CA ASP A 173 10.66 -27.32 -0.04
C ASP A 173 11.95 -26.50 0.01
N ILE A 174 13.04 -27.03 -0.52
CA ILE A 174 14.32 -26.31 -0.65
C ILE A 174 14.18 -25.17 -1.67
N ALA A 175 13.54 -25.43 -2.82
CA ALA A 175 13.29 -24.37 -3.82
C ALA A 175 12.45 -23.22 -3.23
N ALA A 176 11.42 -23.53 -2.42
CA ALA A 176 10.58 -22.53 -1.78
C ALA A 176 11.37 -21.66 -0.79
N GLN A 177 12.19 -22.28 0.06
CA GLN A 177 13.03 -21.54 1.02
C GLN A 177 14.04 -20.64 0.31
N LEU A 178 14.71 -21.17 -0.70
CA LEU A 178 15.70 -20.40 -1.48
C LEU A 178 15.06 -19.24 -2.24
N ALA A 179 13.91 -19.47 -2.89
CA ALA A 179 13.20 -18.42 -3.63
C ALA A 179 12.78 -17.25 -2.71
N LEU A 180 12.24 -17.55 -1.54
CA LEU A 180 11.82 -16.53 -0.56
C LEU A 180 13.03 -15.75 -0.02
N SER A 181 14.05 -16.43 0.50
CA SER A 181 15.23 -15.79 1.10
C SER A 181 16.03 -14.99 0.09
N MET A 182 16.18 -15.49 -1.14
CA MET A 182 16.86 -14.79 -2.23
C MET A 182 16.09 -13.51 -2.60
N THR A 183 14.76 -13.58 -2.74
CA THR A 183 13.94 -12.41 -3.09
C THR A 183 14.00 -11.35 -1.99
N GLU A 184 13.91 -11.74 -0.72
CA GLU A 184 14.07 -10.82 0.41
C GLU A 184 15.44 -10.12 0.38
N GLY A 185 16.51 -10.90 0.27
CA GLY A 185 17.88 -10.35 0.22
C GLY A 185 18.10 -9.41 -0.95
N ALA A 186 17.63 -9.77 -2.14
CA ALA A 186 17.76 -8.94 -3.33
C ALA A 186 16.97 -7.62 -3.18
N ALA A 187 15.75 -7.66 -2.64
CA ALA A 187 14.93 -6.47 -2.43
C ALA A 187 15.57 -5.51 -1.40
N ILE A 188 16.07 -6.04 -0.28
CA ILE A 188 16.76 -5.25 0.75
C ILE A 188 18.03 -4.61 0.17
N LEU A 189 18.81 -5.37 -0.58
CA LEU A 189 20.04 -4.85 -1.21
C LEU A 189 19.71 -3.75 -2.23
N ALA A 190 18.71 -3.94 -3.06
CA ALA A 190 18.26 -2.93 -4.02
C ALA A 190 17.78 -1.64 -3.32
N ALA A 191 17.00 -1.78 -2.24
CA ALA A 191 16.49 -0.64 -1.46
C ALA A 191 17.60 0.15 -0.73
N SER A 192 18.72 -0.49 -0.38
CA SER A 192 19.85 0.14 0.30
C SER A 192 20.95 0.63 -0.63
N SER A 193 20.86 0.31 -1.92
CA SER A 193 21.89 0.64 -2.93
C SER A 193 21.60 2.00 -3.59
N PRO A 194 22.64 2.81 -3.89
CA PRO A 194 22.50 3.97 -4.76
C PRO A 194 22.39 3.59 -6.25
N GLN A 195 22.61 2.32 -6.60
CA GLN A 195 22.54 1.82 -7.97
C GLN A 195 21.12 1.44 -8.35
N THR A 196 20.79 1.57 -9.64
CA THR A 196 19.51 1.08 -10.18
C THR A 196 19.42 -0.44 -10.14
N PRO A 197 18.23 -1.04 -10.10
CA PRO A 197 18.05 -2.50 -10.18
C PRO A 197 18.72 -3.11 -11.42
N ASP A 198 18.69 -2.44 -12.56
CA ASP A 198 19.36 -2.87 -13.78
C ASP A 198 20.89 -2.95 -13.60
N ALA A 199 21.50 -1.91 -13.02
CA ALA A 199 22.94 -1.91 -12.72
C ALA A 199 23.31 -3.00 -11.70
N LEU A 200 22.44 -3.30 -10.72
CA LEU A 200 22.66 -4.41 -9.78
C LEU A 200 22.58 -5.77 -10.49
N ALA A 201 21.62 -5.95 -11.41
CA ALA A 201 21.53 -7.17 -12.22
C ALA A 201 22.78 -7.39 -13.08
N ALA A 202 23.26 -6.34 -13.73
CA ALA A 202 24.49 -6.39 -14.54
C ALA A 202 25.73 -6.81 -13.72
N ARG A 203 25.82 -6.42 -12.44
CA ARG A 203 26.96 -6.78 -11.55
C ARG A 203 27.03 -8.26 -11.22
N VAL A 204 25.92 -8.98 -11.21
CA VAL A 204 25.89 -10.43 -10.95
C VAL A 204 25.92 -11.26 -12.23
N ALA A 205 25.82 -10.62 -13.40
CA ALA A 205 25.82 -11.25 -14.71
C ALA A 205 27.24 -11.24 -15.33
N SER A 206 28.06 -12.22 -14.97
CA SER A 206 29.36 -12.39 -15.65
C SER A 206 29.16 -12.86 -17.10
N PRO A 207 30.01 -12.40 -18.07
CA PRO A 207 29.93 -12.85 -19.46
C PRO A 207 30.02 -14.38 -19.59
N GLY A 208 29.04 -14.99 -20.27
CA GLY A 208 28.95 -16.44 -20.42
C GLY A 208 28.57 -17.22 -19.17
N GLY A 209 28.25 -16.53 -18.05
CA GLY A 209 27.85 -17.15 -16.80
C GLY A 209 26.37 -17.55 -16.75
N THR A 210 26.00 -18.28 -15.71
CA THR A 210 24.62 -18.78 -15.48
C THR A 210 23.60 -17.65 -15.36
N THR A 211 23.97 -16.55 -14.69
CA THR A 211 23.09 -15.38 -14.55
C THR A 211 22.84 -14.71 -15.90
N ALA A 212 23.87 -14.53 -16.72
CA ALA A 212 23.69 -13.95 -18.05
C ALA A 212 22.76 -14.81 -18.93
N ALA A 213 22.88 -16.14 -18.88
CA ALA A 213 22.00 -17.05 -19.60
C ALA A 213 20.55 -16.96 -19.11
N GLY A 214 20.33 -16.82 -17.80
CA GLY A 214 18.99 -16.65 -17.23
C GLY A 214 18.37 -15.30 -17.59
N LEU A 215 19.14 -14.19 -17.51
CA LEU A 215 18.67 -12.87 -17.92
C LEU A 215 18.32 -12.81 -19.40
N ALA A 216 19.09 -13.47 -20.28
CA ALA A 216 18.76 -13.55 -21.70
C ALA A 216 17.38 -14.15 -21.99
N VAL A 217 16.87 -15.02 -21.11
CA VAL A 217 15.49 -15.56 -21.23
C VAL A 217 14.47 -14.53 -20.75
N LEU A 218 14.71 -13.84 -19.62
CA LEU A 218 13.80 -12.84 -19.07
C LEU A 218 13.67 -11.62 -19.99
N ASP A 219 14.78 -11.23 -20.64
CA ASP A 219 14.87 -10.03 -21.47
C ASP A 219 14.55 -10.31 -22.94
N ALA A 220 14.39 -11.59 -23.33
CA ALA A 220 14.06 -11.97 -24.71
C ALA A 220 12.80 -11.23 -25.19
N GLU A 221 12.91 -10.45 -26.26
CA GLU A 221 11.79 -9.66 -26.82
C GLU A 221 11.09 -8.78 -25.77
N ALA A 222 11.81 -8.32 -24.75
CA ALA A 222 11.25 -7.58 -23.59
C ALA A 222 10.13 -8.35 -22.85
N ALA A 223 10.21 -9.70 -22.79
CA ALA A 223 9.13 -10.56 -22.30
C ALA A 223 8.69 -10.21 -20.87
N LEU A 224 9.64 -10.04 -19.93
CA LEU A 224 9.31 -9.68 -18.55
C LEU A 224 8.68 -8.29 -18.48
N GLU A 225 9.25 -7.29 -19.17
CA GLU A 225 8.73 -5.92 -19.19
C GLU A 225 7.32 -5.87 -19.78
N ALA A 226 7.09 -6.56 -20.90
CA ALA A 226 5.77 -6.63 -21.54
C ALA A 226 4.73 -7.28 -20.64
N LEU A 227 5.07 -8.39 -19.95
CA LEU A 227 4.18 -9.08 -19.03
C LEU A 227 3.82 -8.19 -17.83
N VAL A 228 4.81 -7.55 -17.21
CA VAL A 228 4.59 -6.65 -16.07
C VAL A 228 3.77 -5.43 -16.47
N THR A 229 4.08 -4.83 -17.62
CA THR A 229 3.31 -3.70 -18.17
C THR A 229 1.84 -4.07 -18.38
N GLN A 230 1.57 -5.23 -18.99
CA GLN A 230 0.21 -5.71 -19.19
C GLN A 230 -0.51 -5.98 -17.87
N THR A 231 0.19 -6.57 -16.90
CA THR A 231 -0.35 -6.85 -15.56
C THR A 231 -0.78 -5.57 -14.84
N LEU A 232 0.10 -4.56 -14.84
CA LEU A 232 -0.18 -3.28 -14.18
C LEU A 232 -1.30 -2.49 -14.89
N ARG A 233 -1.34 -2.51 -16.22
CA ARG A 233 -2.44 -1.90 -17.00
C ARG A 233 -3.77 -2.55 -16.67
N ALA A 234 -3.85 -3.88 -16.67
CA ALA A 234 -5.08 -4.59 -16.31
C ALA A 234 -5.57 -4.25 -14.89
N ALA A 235 -4.66 -4.17 -13.92
CA ALA A 235 -5.01 -3.81 -12.54
C ALA A 235 -5.48 -2.35 -12.44
N ARG A 236 -4.80 -1.41 -13.11
CA ARG A 236 -5.18 0.01 -13.16
C ARG A 236 -6.56 0.19 -13.79
N ASP A 237 -6.77 -0.41 -14.95
CA ASP A 237 -8.00 -0.25 -15.73
C ASP A 237 -9.20 -0.81 -14.94
N ARG A 238 -9.02 -1.93 -14.24
CA ARG A 238 -10.05 -2.47 -13.34
C ARG A 238 -10.31 -1.53 -12.15
N GLY A 239 -9.29 -0.88 -11.59
CA GLY A 239 -9.45 0.16 -10.56
C GLY A 239 -10.33 1.31 -11.04
N THR A 240 -10.07 1.81 -12.24
CA THR A 240 -10.87 2.88 -12.89
C THR A 240 -12.31 2.44 -13.15
N GLU A 241 -12.55 1.18 -13.54
CA GLU A 241 -13.91 0.65 -13.74
C GLU A 241 -14.69 0.60 -12.42
N LEU A 242 -14.08 0.07 -11.36
CA LEU A 242 -14.69 0.00 -10.03
C LEU A 242 -15.08 1.39 -9.51
N ALA A 243 -14.21 2.38 -9.67
CA ALA A 243 -14.51 3.76 -9.29
C ALA A 243 -15.73 4.34 -10.01
N LYS A 244 -15.95 3.95 -11.29
CA LYS A 244 -17.15 4.36 -12.06
C LYS A 244 -18.41 3.60 -11.66
N GLU A 245 -18.29 2.33 -11.25
CA GLU A 245 -19.40 1.52 -10.75
C GLU A 245 -19.92 2.09 -9.42
N ASP A 246 -19.01 2.55 -8.56
CA ASP A 246 -19.30 3.12 -7.24
C ASP A 246 -19.89 4.55 -7.31
N ALA A 247 -19.75 5.24 -8.45
CA ALA A 247 -20.28 6.59 -8.68
C ALA A 247 -21.73 6.61 -9.21
N LYS A 248 -22.34 5.45 -9.46
CA LYS A 248 -23.73 5.30 -9.91
C LYS A 248 -24.65 4.96 -8.78
#